data_4ef168a297c30e9338617b45ae4a2949
#
_entry.id   4ef168a297c30e9338617b45ae4a2949
#
_cell.length_a   1.000
_cell.length_b   1.000
_cell.length_c   1.000
_cell.angle_alpha   90.00
_cell.angle_beta   90.00
_cell.angle_gamma   90.00
#
_symmetry.space_group_name_H-M   'P 1'
#
loop_
_entity.id
_entity.type
_entity.pdbx_description
1 polymer ?
#
loop_
_entity_poly.entity_id
_entity_poly.type
_entity_poly.pdbx_seq_one_letter_code
_entity_poly.pdbx_strand_id
1 'polypeptide(L)'
;LVETIVGLIPAGGGCKEMLWRWSQTDEAKKDPDYAPLKVFDIIGYAKTATSTVEALPLKFLRPEDKKVMNRNSLFEEAKKLLLENKNFKPPEECKFKLSGKPLKDKMVKLLEKLYNDKIILDHGLKVGEELATVLSGGDTSLDKELSEDNLYNLELESFMRLIETKETQDRIKHTLS
;
A
#
# COMPACT_ATOMS: atom_id res chain seq x y z
N LEU A 1 5.77 3.37 3.50
CA LEU A 1 4.66 3.90 2.70
C LEU A 1 4.10 5.13 3.39
N VAL A 2 4.71 6.28 3.10
CA VAL A 2 4.46 7.55 3.82
C VAL A 2 3.90 8.64 2.89
N GLU A 3 3.54 8.29 1.70
CA GLU A 3 3.11 9.17 0.62
C GLU A 3 1.88 10.00 1.02
N THR A 4 1.05 9.47 1.92
CA THR A 4 -0.14 10.16 2.44
C THR A 4 0.18 11.43 3.24
N ILE A 5 1.39 11.53 3.81
CA ILE A 5 1.86 12.73 4.51
C ILE A 5 1.91 13.93 3.56
N VAL A 6 2.36 13.70 2.33
CA VAL A 6 2.44 14.74 1.30
C VAL A 6 1.19 14.82 0.41
N GLY A 7 0.14 14.09 0.75
CA GLY A 7 -1.13 14.12 0.01
C GLY A 7 -1.17 13.22 -1.22
N LEU A 8 -0.34 12.19 -1.27
CA LEU A 8 -0.29 11.19 -2.32
C LEU A 8 -0.63 9.80 -1.77
N ILE A 9 -0.76 8.83 -2.65
CA ILE A 9 -0.80 7.40 -2.30
C ILE A 9 0.43 6.70 -2.90
N PRO A 10 0.84 5.53 -2.36
CA PRO A 10 1.87 4.72 -2.99
C PRO A 10 1.42 4.29 -4.39
N ALA A 11 2.13 4.74 -5.42
CA ALA A 11 1.77 4.50 -6.83
C ALA A 11 2.94 3.92 -7.63
N GLY A 12 3.58 2.97 -7.26
CA GLY A 12 4.61 2.21 -7.94
C GLY A 12 4.55 0.75 -7.51
N GLY A 13 3.32 0.30 -7.19
CA GLY A 13 3.07 -1.03 -6.68
C GLY A 13 3.04 -1.12 -5.15
N GLY A 14 3.11 0.00 -4.43
CA GLY A 14 3.13 -0.03 -2.96
C GLY A 14 1.81 -0.52 -2.36
N CYS A 15 0.67 -0.08 -2.90
CA CYS A 15 -0.64 -0.57 -2.50
C CYS A 15 -0.80 -2.04 -2.90
N LYS A 16 -0.51 -2.38 -4.15
CA LYS A 16 -0.58 -3.74 -4.71
C LYS A 16 0.25 -4.73 -3.90
N GLU A 17 1.51 -4.40 -3.64
CA GLU A 17 2.41 -5.28 -2.90
C GLU A 17 1.95 -5.52 -1.46
N MET A 18 1.48 -4.48 -0.78
CA MET A 18 0.94 -4.61 0.58
C MET A 18 -0.34 -5.43 0.59
N LEU A 19 -1.25 -5.23 -0.38
CA LEU A 19 -2.44 -6.07 -0.54
C LEU A 19 -2.04 -7.54 -0.70
N TRP A 20 -1.08 -7.83 -1.57
CA TRP A 20 -0.60 -9.19 -1.80
C TRP A 20 -0.05 -9.81 -0.53
N ARG A 21 0.84 -9.12 0.18
CA ARG A 21 1.45 -9.63 1.42
C ARG A 21 0.42 -9.91 2.52
N TRP A 22 -0.58 -9.03 2.67
CA TRP A 22 -1.64 -9.21 3.66
C TRP A 22 -2.67 -10.25 3.24
N SER A 23 -2.93 -10.44 1.94
CA SER A 23 -3.85 -11.47 1.44
C SER A 23 -3.37 -12.90 1.72
N GLN A 24 -2.07 -13.09 1.97
CA GLN A 24 -1.49 -14.40 2.28
C GLN A 24 -1.73 -14.83 3.74
N THR A 25 -2.39 -14.03 4.56
CA THR A 25 -2.66 -14.34 5.97
C THR A 25 -3.88 -15.26 6.11
N ASP A 26 -3.94 -15.99 7.23
CA ASP A 26 -5.07 -16.90 7.50
C ASP A 26 -6.36 -16.12 7.79
N GLU A 27 -6.26 -14.90 8.31
CA GLU A 27 -7.39 -14.00 8.48
C GLU A 27 -7.98 -13.56 7.15
N ALA A 28 -7.13 -13.21 6.18
CA ALA A 28 -7.58 -12.81 4.84
C ALA A 28 -8.23 -13.96 4.06
N LYS A 29 -7.83 -15.21 4.31
CA LYS A 29 -8.50 -16.39 3.74
C LYS A 29 -9.93 -16.58 4.25
N LYS A 30 -10.23 -16.07 5.45
CA LYS A 30 -11.55 -16.16 6.09
C LYS A 30 -12.44 -14.96 5.79
N ASP A 31 -11.83 -13.79 5.62
CA ASP A 31 -12.50 -12.52 5.33
C ASP A 31 -11.77 -11.79 4.19
N PRO A 32 -12.37 -11.68 3.00
CA PRO A 32 -11.75 -11.02 1.85
C PRO A 32 -11.49 -9.53 2.09
N ASP A 33 -12.22 -8.89 3.01
CA ASP A 33 -12.05 -7.48 3.34
C ASP A 33 -10.91 -7.23 4.34
N TYR A 34 -10.40 -8.28 5.00
CA TYR A 34 -9.38 -8.13 6.04
C TYR A 34 -8.10 -7.48 5.53
N ALA A 35 -7.52 -8.03 4.45
CA ALA A 35 -6.26 -7.51 3.90
C ALA A 35 -6.40 -6.05 3.41
N PRO A 36 -7.41 -5.69 2.59
CA PRO A 36 -7.62 -4.31 2.18
C PRO A 36 -7.80 -3.33 3.34
N LEU A 37 -8.59 -3.67 4.36
CA LEU A 37 -8.81 -2.83 5.53
C LEU A 37 -7.53 -2.65 6.36
N LYS A 38 -6.73 -3.71 6.48
CA LYS A 38 -5.45 -3.66 7.18
C LYS A 38 -4.44 -2.77 6.45
N VAL A 39 -4.37 -2.89 5.13
CA VAL A 39 -3.49 -2.05 4.30
C VAL A 39 -3.96 -0.60 4.29
N PHE A 40 -5.28 -0.37 4.27
CA PHE A 40 -5.86 0.96 4.41
C PHE A 40 -5.44 1.65 5.71
N ASP A 41 -5.46 0.93 6.83
CA ASP A 41 -4.99 1.42 8.12
C ASP A 41 -3.46 1.71 8.12
N ILE A 42 -2.65 0.83 7.53
CA ILE A 42 -1.20 1.00 7.48
C ILE A 42 -0.80 2.21 6.63
N ILE A 43 -1.34 2.32 5.43
CA ILE A 43 -1.00 3.39 4.49
C ILE A 43 -1.67 4.70 4.89
N GLY A 44 -2.95 4.67 5.28
CA GLY A 44 -3.72 5.85 5.67
C GLY A 44 -3.09 6.60 6.85
N TYR A 45 -2.59 5.87 7.85
CA TYR A 45 -1.86 6.45 8.98
C TYR A 45 -0.35 6.59 8.76
N ALA A 46 0.13 6.38 7.54
CA ALA A 46 1.56 6.45 7.21
C ALA A 46 2.45 5.68 8.21
N LYS A 47 2.02 4.47 8.61
CA LYS A 47 2.76 3.67 9.58
C LYS A 47 4.15 3.33 9.06
N THR A 48 5.14 3.50 9.92
CA THR A 48 6.54 3.21 9.66
C THR A 48 7.07 2.20 10.66
N ALA A 49 8.28 1.69 10.40
CA ALA A 49 9.00 0.83 11.31
C ALA A 49 10.41 1.40 11.52
N THR A 50 10.89 1.41 12.74
CA THR A 50 12.23 1.89 13.09
C THR A 50 13.25 0.76 13.17
N SER A 51 12.79 -0.48 13.07
CA SER A 51 13.61 -1.69 13.14
C SER A 51 13.04 -2.81 12.27
N THR A 52 13.87 -3.80 11.99
CA THR A 52 13.42 -5.03 11.30
C THR A 52 12.39 -5.81 12.12
N VAL A 53 12.45 -5.70 13.45
CA VAL A 53 11.49 -6.36 14.36
C VAL A 53 10.11 -5.74 14.22
N GLU A 54 10.02 -4.43 14.11
CA GLU A 54 8.76 -3.70 13.87
C GLU A 54 8.27 -3.84 12.43
N ALA A 55 9.19 -3.97 11.46
CA ALA A 55 8.85 -4.09 10.04
C ALA A 55 8.16 -5.44 9.69
N LEU A 56 8.52 -6.51 10.39
CA LEU A 56 7.97 -7.85 10.15
C LEU A 56 6.46 -7.95 10.40
N PRO A 57 5.90 -7.54 11.55
CA PRO A 57 4.46 -7.60 11.80
C PRO A 57 3.66 -6.65 10.90
N LEU A 58 4.28 -5.58 10.38
CA LEU A 58 3.68 -4.68 9.38
C LEU A 58 3.79 -5.24 7.95
N LYS A 59 4.46 -6.36 7.77
CA LYS A 59 4.75 -6.99 6.46
C LYS A 59 5.54 -6.08 5.49
N PHE A 60 6.26 -5.10 6.00
CA PHE A 60 7.25 -4.35 5.22
C PHE A 60 8.46 -5.22 4.87
N LEU A 61 8.76 -6.20 5.73
CA LEU A 61 9.71 -7.27 5.49
C LEU A 61 9.01 -8.62 5.59
N ARG A 62 9.53 -9.60 4.85
CA ARG A 62 9.15 -11.00 4.95
C ARG A 62 10.14 -11.72 5.88
N PRO A 63 9.76 -12.84 6.50
CA PRO A 63 10.67 -13.61 7.36
C PRO A 63 11.98 -14.02 6.67
N GLU A 64 11.89 -14.35 5.37
CA GLU A 64 13.01 -14.80 4.53
C GLU A 64 13.90 -13.66 4.03
N ASP A 65 13.47 -12.39 4.13
CA ASP A 65 14.27 -11.27 3.67
C ASP A 65 15.56 -11.16 4.48
N LYS A 66 16.71 -11.06 3.80
CA LYS A 66 18.01 -10.94 4.44
C LYS A 66 18.18 -9.58 5.10
N LYS A 67 18.65 -9.59 6.35
CA LYS A 67 18.88 -8.39 7.15
C LYS A 67 20.38 -8.16 7.29
N VAL A 68 20.84 -6.99 6.88
CA VAL A 68 22.24 -6.59 6.95
C VAL A 68 22.37 -5.40 7.88
N MET A 69 23.00 -5.62 9.06
CA MET A 69 23.12 -4.61 10.10
C MET A 69 24.18 -3.54 9.78
N ASN A 70 25.24 -3.94 9.08
CA ASN A 70 26.29 -3.02 8.69
C ASN A 70 26.03 -2.48 7.27
N ARG A 71 25.69 -1.20 7.16
CA ARG A 71 25.43 -0.52 5.88
C ARG A 71 26.60 -0.65 4.89
N ASN A 72 27.84 -0.63 5.38
CA ASN A 72 29.02 -0.73 4.53
C ASN A 72 29.18 -2.11 3.87
N SER A 73 28.58 -3.15 4.46
CA SER A 73 28.57 -4.52 3.93
C SER A 73 27.39 -4.80 3.00
N LEU A 74 26.46 -3.86 2.82
CA LEU A 74 25.21 -4.08 2.07
C LEU A 74 25.47 -4.52 0.62
N PHE A 75 26.39 -3.85 -0.05
CA PHE A 75 26.73 -4.14 -1.44
C PHE A 75 27.33 -5.56 -1.60
N GLU A 76 28.30 -5.91 -0.76
CA GLU A 76 28.94 -7.22 -0.80
C GLU A 76 27.97 -8.36 -0.47
N GLU A 77 27.08 -8.16 0.50
CA GLU A 77 26.04 -9.12 0.84
C GLU A 77 25.00 -9.28 -0.27
N ALA A 78 24.61 -8.19 -0.94
CA ALA A 78 23.71 -8.24 -2.09
C ALA A 78 24.36 -8.98 -3.27
N LYS A 79 25.63 -8.69 -3.57
CA LYS A 79 26.40 -9.40 -4.59
C LYS A 79 26.53 -10.89 -4.31
N LYS A 80 26.80 -11.26 -3.05
CA LYS A 80 26.88 -12.66 -2.63
C LYS A 80 25.57 -13.38 -2.86
N LEU A 81 24.43 -12.79 -2.45
CA LEU A 81 23.10 -13.36 -2.68
C LEU A 81 22.82 -13.56 -4.18
N LEU A 82 23.19 -12.59 -5.01
CA LEU A 82 23.00 -12.68 -6.45
C LEU A 82 23.82 -13.84 -7.06
N LEU A 83 25.07 -14.02 -6.64
CA LEU A 83 25.93 -15.09 -7.12
C LEU A 83 25.50 -16.47 -6.63
N GLU A 84 24.92 -16.56 -5.45
CA GLU A 84 24.38 -17.80 -4.87
C GLU A 84 23.05 -18.20 -5.55
N ASN A 85 22.27 -17.25 -6.05
CA ASN A 85 20.95 -17.50 -6.65
C ASN A 85 21.05 -17.81 -8.16
N LYS A 86 21.67 -18.94 -8.49
CA LYS A 86 21.89 -19.37 -9.88
C LYS A 86 20.61 -19.77 -10.63
N ASN A 87 19.55 -20.07 -9.91
CA ASN A 87 18.28 -20.59 -10.45
C ASN A 87 17.11 -19.62 -10.20
N PHE A 88 17.36 -18.33 -10.34
CA PHE A 88 16.32 -17.32 -10.20
C PHE A 88 15.15 -17.62 -11.15
N LYS A 89 13.95 -17.67 -10.58
CA LYS A 89 12.71 -17.69 -11.33
C LYS A 89 11.92 -16.42 -10.97
N PRO A 90 11.39 -15.70 -11.95
CA PRO A 90 10.47 -14.59 -11.68
C PRO A 90 9.32 -15.08 -10.79
N PRO A 91 8.84 -14.27 -9.85
CA PRO A 91 7.63 -14.60 -9.11
C PRO A 91 6.44 -14.75 -10.07
N GLU A 92 5.48 -15.58 -9.70
CA GLU A 92 4.22 -15.65 -10.43
C GLU A 92 3.45 -14.33 -10.27
N GLU A 93 2.68 -13.99 -11.30
CA GLU A 93 1.81 -12.81 -11.26
C GLU A 93 0.81 -12.90 -10.11
N CYS A 94 0.71 -11.84 -9.33
CA CYS A 94 -0.26 -11.76 -8.25
C CYS A 94 -1.67 -11.54 -8.82
N LYS A 95 -2.64 -12.23 -8.24
CA LYS A 95 -4.06 -12.08 -8.59
C LYS A 95 -4.86 -11.71 -7.36
N PHE A 96 -5.87 -10.88 -7.56
CA PHE A 96 -6.63 -10.28 -6.47
C PHE A 96 -8.14 -10.48 -6.68
N LYS A 97 -8.84 -10.78 -5.59
CA LYS A 97 -10.30 -10.76 -5.53
C LYS A 97 -10.69 -9.75 -4.46
N LEU A 98 -11.29 -8.64 -4.89
CA LEU A 98 -11.62 -7.50 -4.05
C LEU A 98 -13.12 -7.21 -4.15
N SER A 99 -13.71 -6.72 -3.06
CA SER A 99 -15.16 -6.55 -2.95
C SER A 99 -15.71 -5.35 -3.72
N GLY A 100 -14.83 -4.48 -4.28
CA GLY A 100 -15.27 -3.31 -5.05
C GLY A 100 -16.01 -2.27 -4.21
N LYS A 101 -17.11 -1.76 -4.75
CA LYS A 101 -17.88 -0.67 -4.14
C LYS A 101 -18.30 -0.91 -2.68
N PRO A 102 -18.80 -2.08 -2.24
CA PRO A 102 -19.16 -2.30 -0.84
C PRO A 102 -18.00 -2.06 0.13
N LEU A 103 -16.79 -2.49 -0.24
CA LEU A 103 -15.58 -2.28 0.55
C LEU A 103 -15.15 -0.81 0.54
N LYS A 104 -15.20 -0.16 -0.65
CA LYS A 104 -14.92 1.28 -0.75
C LYS A 104 -15.85 2.08 0.16
N ASP A 105 -17.15 1.83 0.11
CA ASP A 105 -18.15 2.52 0.93
C ASP A 105 -17.89 2.32 2.44
N LYS A 106 -17.41 1.13 2.84
CA LYS A 106 -17.00 0.85 4.22
C LYS A 106 -15.78 1.68 4.64
N MET A 107 -14.76 1.80 3.78
CA MET A 107 -13.57 2.63 4.04
C MET A 107 -13.94 4.13 4.07
N VAL A 108 -14.78 4.60 3.15
CA VAL A 108 -15.24 6.01 3.11
C VAL A 108 -15.99 6.38 4.39
N LYS A 109 -16.86 5.51 4.90
CA LYS A 109 -17.52 5.75 6.20
C LYS A 109 -16.55 5.90 7.37
N LEU A 110 -15.42 5.18 7.35
CA LEU A 110 -14.37 5.36 8.36
C LEU A 110 -13.71 6.73 8.21
N LEU A 111 -13.44 7.16 6.98
CA LEU A 111 -12.88 8.50 6.71
C LEU A 111 -13.83 9.62 7.12
N GLU A 112 -15.12 9.51 6.80
CA GLU A 112 -16.14 10.49 7.18
C GLU A 112 -16.19 10.65 8.71
N LYS A 113 -16.06 9.56 9.46
CA LYS A 113 -15.98 9.62 10.93
C LYS A 113 -14.73 10.39 11.36
N LEU A 114 -13.56 10.07 10.82
CA LEU A 114 -12.31 10.76 11.14
C LEU A 114 -12.38 12.26 10.76
N TYR A 115 -13.06 12.58 9.69
CA TYR A 115 -13.27 13.95 9.25
C TYR A 115 -14.21 14.72 10.21
N ASN A 116 -15.34 14.12 10.59
CA ASN A 116 -16.28 14.71 11.53
C ASN A 116 -15.66 14.91 12.94
N ASP A 117 -14.79 13.98 13.34
CA ASP A 117 -14.00 14.05 14.58
C ASP A 117 -12.81 15.03 14.48
N LYS A 118 -12.64 15.71 13.31
CA LYS A 118 -11.54 16.66 13.00
C LYS A 118 -10.13 16.06 13.13
N ILE A 119 -10.02 14.75 12.93
CA ILE A 119 -8.73 14.05 12.93
C ILE A 119 -8.04 14.23 11.58
N ILE A 120 -8.81 14.26 10.49
CA ILE A 120 -8.32 14.56 9.14
C ILE A 120 -9.02 15.80 8.58
N LEU A 121 -8.35 16.50 7.67
CA LEU A 121 -8.86 17.67 6.97
C LEU A 121 -9.40 17.27 5.58
N ASP A 122 -10.03 18.21 4.86
CA ASP A 122 -10.64 17.99 3.53
C ASP A 122 -9.72 17.24 2.57
N HIS A 123 -8.46 17.66 2.46
CA HIS A 123 -7.52 16.99 1.58
C HIS A 123 -7.14 15.58 2.07
N GLY A 124 -7.11 15.35 3.38
CA GLY A 124 -6.92 14.01 3.95
C GLY A 124 -8.06 13.06 3.62
N LEU A 125 -9.31 13.57 3.62
CA LEU A 125 -10.47 12.81 3.16
C LEU A 125 -10.31 12.40 1.69
N LYS A 126 -9.94 13.35 0.80
CA LYS A 126 -9.72 13.09 -0.62
C LYS A 126 -8.62 12.04 -0.87
N VAL A 127 -7.49 12.15 -0.18
CA VAL A 127 -6.39 11.16 -0.26
C VAL A 127 -6.86 9.78 0.20
N GLY A 128 -7.62 9.72 1.28
CA GLY A 128 -8.19 8.47 1.80
C GLY A 128 -9.20 7.83 0.84
N GLU A 129 -10.03 8.62 0.15
CA GLU A 129 -10.99 8.13 -0.87
C GLU A 129 -10.27 7.53 -2.09
N GLU A 130 -9.18 8.15 -2.55
CA GLU A 130 -8.35 7.61 -3.62
C GLU A 130 -7.67 6.30 -3.18
N LEU A 131 -7.14 6.25 -1.96
CA LEU A 131 -6.59 5.02 -1.39
C LEU A 131 -7.66 3.92 -1.29
N ALA A 132 -8.87 4.25 -0.85
CA ALA A 132 -9.99 3.32 -0.76
C ALA A 132 -10.38 2.78 -2.15
N THR A 133 -10.29 3.63 -3.19
CA THR A 133 -10.56 3.22 -4.60
C THR A 133 -9.59 2.13 -5.03
N VAL A 134 -8.29 2.32 -4.80
CA VAL A 134 -7.26 1.33 -5.17
C VAL A 134 -7.44 0.04 -4.38
N LEU A 135 -7.55 0.14 -3.04
CA LEU A 135 -7.57 -1.03 -2.17
C LEU A 135 -8.88 -1.84 -2.26
N SER A 136 -9.96 -1.25 -2.75
CA SER A 136 -11.19 -1.96 -3.05
C SER A 136 -11.21 -2.62 -4.43
N GLY A 137 -10.24 -2.29 -5.31
CA GLY A 137 -10.17 -2.78 -6.68
C GLY A 137 -10.99 -1.95 -7.67
N GLY A 138 -11.43 -0.73 -7.32
CA GLY A 138 -12.23 0.13 -8.18
C GLY A 138 -13.62 -0.44 -8.46
N ASP A 139 -14.02 -0.44 -9.73
CA ASP A 139 -15.30 -0.99 -10.19
C ASP A 139 -15.19 -2.50 -10.46
N THR A 140 -15.15 -3.27 -9.39
CA THR A 140 -15.02 -4.74 -9.39
C THR A 140 -15.99 -5.40 -8.43
N SER A 141 -15.97 -6.73 -8.40
CA SER A 141 -16.67 -7.59 -7.42
C SER A 141 -15.82 -8.83 -7.13
N LEU A 142 -16.16 -9.57 -6.07
CA LEU A 142 -15.45 -10.80 -5.68
C LEU A 142 -15.47 -11.91 -6.76
N ASP A 143 -16.38 -11.84 -7.71
CA ASP A 143 -16.48 -12.80 -8.81
C ASP A 143 -15.45 -12.53 -9.92
N LYS A 144 -14.86 -11.34 -9.93
CA LYS A 144 -13.84 -10.94 -10.88
C LYS A 144 -12.45 -11.05 -10.28
N GLU A 145 -11.53 -11.63 -11.03
CA GLU A 145 -10.12 -11.65 -10.68
C GLU A 145 -9.41 -10.46 -11.34
N LEU A 146 -8.69 -9.70 -10.56
CA LEU A 146 -7.87 -8.59 -11.00
C LEU A 146 -6.41 -9.04 -11.12
N SER A 147 -5.74 -8.61 -12.20
CA SER A 147 -4.29 -8.76 -12.39
C SER A 147 -3.50 -7.70 -11.63
N GLU A 148 -2.19 -7.85 -11.58
CA GLU A 148 -1.29 -6.79 -11.08
C GLU A 148 -1.46 -5.50 -11.89
N ASP A 149 -1.58 -5.59 -13.22
CA ASP A 149 -1.75 -4.42 -14.09
C ASP A 149 -3.03 -3.65 -13.78
N ASN A 150 -4.11 -4.33 -13.40
CA ASN A 150 -5.32 -3.63 -12.97
C ASN A 150 -5.06 -2.79 -11.72
N LEU A 151 -4.31 -3.32 -10.75
CA LEU A 151 -3.96 -2.58 -9.55
C LEU A 151 -2.96 -1.43 -9.83
N TYR A 152 -1.96 -1.65 -10.67
CA TYR A 152 -1.03 -0.60 -11.11
C TYR A 152 -1.75 0.56 -11.81
N ASN A 153 -2.73 0.26 -12.68
CA ASN A 153 -3.53 1.28 -13.35
C ASN A 153 -4.37 2.09 -12.35
N LEU A 154 -5.01 1.44 -11.38
CA LEU A 154 -5.75 2.12 -10.32
C LEU A 154 -4.83 3.01 -9.46
N GLU A 155 -3.63 2.52 -9.09
CA GLU A 155 -2.63 3.31 -8.38
C GLU A 155 -2.23 4.55 -9.19
N LEU A 156 -1.89 4.37 -10.47
CA LEU A 156 -1.48 5.46 -11.37
C LEU A 156 -2.58 6.51 -11.51
N GLU A 157 -3.79 6.09 -11.82
CA GLU A 157 -4.92 7.02 -11.98
C GLU A 157 -5.20 7.82 -10.70
N SER A 158 -5.23 7.15 -9.55
CA SER A 158 -5.45 7.81 -8.26
C SER A 158 -4.31 8.75 -7.90
N PHE A 159 -3.06 8.35 -8.16
CA PHE A 159 -1.89 9.21 -7.98
C PHE A 159 -1.98 10.46 -8.86
N MET A 160 -2.32 10.31 -10.14
CA MET A 160 -2.43 11.44 -11.08
C MET A 160 -3.53 12.42 -10.64
N ARG A 161 -4.68 11.93 -10.16
CA ARG A 161 -5.72 12.82 -9.62
C ARG A 161 -5.25 13.59 -8.39
N LEU A 162 -4.40 13.01 -7.54
CA LEU A 162 -3.89 13.66 -6.34
C LEU A 162 -2.77 14.66 -6.65
N ILE A 163 -1.80 14.32 -7.51
CA ILE A 163 -0.66 15.19 -7.81
C ILE A 163 -1.08 16.49 -8.50
N GLU A 164 -2.22 16.50 -9.21
CA GLU A 164 -2.79 17.69 -9.84
C GLU A 164 -3.44 18.65 -8.84
N THR A 165 -3.67 18.23 -7.60
CA THR A 165 -4.28 19.10 -6.58
C THR A 165 -3.27 20.10 -6.04
N LYS A 166 -3.75 21.33 -5.80
CA LYS A 166 -2.93 22.39 -5.22
C LYS A 166 -2.41 22.01 -3.83
N GLU A 167 -3.24 21.39 -3.02
CA GLU A 167 -2.92 20.98 -1.66
C GLU A 167 -1.76 19.96 -1.61
N THR A 168 -1.75 18.98 -2.51
CA THR A 168 -0.63 18.04 -2.65
C THR A 168 0.64 18.76 -3.08
N GLN A 169 0.56 19.63 -4.10
CA GLN A 169 1.72 20.38 -4.57
C GLN A 169 2.29 21.31 -3.50
N ASP A 170 1.44 21.94 -2.70
CA ASP A 170 1.86 22.81 -1.60
C ASP A 170 2.53 22.00 -0.48
N ARG A 171 2.01 20.81 -0.13
CA ARG A 171 2.64 19.91 0.83
C ARG A 171 4.02 19.41 0.37
N ILE A 172 4.14 19.03 -0.91
CA ILE A 172 5.42 18.61 -1.50
C ILE A 172 6.43 19.76 -1.43
N LYS A 173 6.05 20.98 -1.84
CA LYS A 173 6.92 22.14 -1.76
C LYS A 173 7.39 22.41 -0.34
N HIS A 174 6.48 22.35 0.64
CA HIS A 174 6.81 22.55 2.05
C HIS A 174 7.76 21.48 2.57
N THR A 175 7.64 20.25 2.12
CA THR A 175 8.52 19.14 2.55
C THR A 175 9.94 19.26 1.97
N LEU A 176 10.09 19.89 0.79
CA LEU A 176 11.36 20.08 0.10
C LEU A 176 12.08 21.39 0.45
N SER A 177 11.42 22.32 1.13
CA SER A 177 11.99 23.59 1.59
C SER A 177 12.66 23.46 2.94
#